data_3b93beee1419ea033aca134a852e2d72
#
_entry.id   3b93beee1419ea033aca134a852e2d72
#
_cell.length_a   1.000
_cell.length_b   1.000
_cell.length_c   1.000
_cell.angle_alpha   90.00
_cell.angle_beta   90.00
_cell.angle_gamma   90.00
#
_symmetry.space_group_name_H-M   'P 1'
#
loop_
_entity.id
_entity.type
_entity.pdbx_description
1 polymer ?
#
loop_
_entity_poly.entity_id
_entity_poly.type
_entity_poly.pdbx_seq_one_letter_code
_entity_poly.pdbx_strand_id
1 'polypeptide(L)'
;ICLVNSKNKITQRLNLKTKNININLLKKSFKKINFTKVQIKKCLFSTVVPKSFKIIKIYFEKFCNVKCFELKNLPLNHLIKIKVNKKQVGSDRIANALGVLNEKKNYIILDFGTATTFDVLIKNVYHGGVIAPGVNLSLKTLINRASLIPKLDLKKTNKVVGLNTVSAVRSGFFWGYNGLIDNIISLIKKETKKSFKIIITGGFSHLFKNSLKSKVKVNRDITINGLIRATNLIKYNK
;
A
#
# COMPACT_ATOMS: atom_id res chain seq x y z
N ILE A 1 -3.56 3.45 11.06
CA ILE A 1 -4.47 4.57 11.31
C ILE A 1 -3.63 5.82 11.46
N CYS A 2 -4.02 6.91 10.80
CA CYS A 2 -3.33 8.20 10.89
C CYS A 2 -4.31 9.29 11.29
N LEU A 3 -3.89 10.18 12.19
CA LEU A 3 -4.56 11.44 12.45
C LEU A 3 -3.92 12.52 11.58
N VAL A 4 -4.76 13.30 10.91
CA VAL A 4 -4.33 14.33 9.96
C VAL A 4 -4.97 15.66 10.37
N ASN A 5 -4.19 16.71 10.45
CA ASN A 5 -4.69 18.05 10.81
C ASN A 5 -5.30 18.78 9.59
N SER A 6 -5.88 19.96 9.84
CA SER A 6 -6.49 20.82 8.82
C SER A 6 -5.52 21.27 7.71
N LYS A 7 -4.21 21.25 7.97
CA LYS A 7 -3.15 21.54 6.98
C LYS A 7 -2.68 20.30 6.22
N ASN A 8 -3.45 19.19 6.27
CA ASN A 8 -3.13 17.91 5.64
C ASN A 8 -1.81 17.26 6.10
N LYS A 9 -1.32 17.60 7.30
CA LYS A 9 -0.13 16.98 7.90
C LYS A 9 -0.53 15.85 8.83
N ILE A 10 0.16 14.72 8.74
CA ILE A 10 0.00 13.59 9.65
C ILE A 10 0.61 13.99 10.99
N THR A 11 -0.22 14.02 12.03
CA THR A 11 0.20 14.38 13.39
C THR A 11 0.45 13.17 14.27
N GLN A 12 -0.28 12.08 14.03
CA GLN A 12 -0.13 10.85 14.82
C GLN A 12 -0.34 9.62 13.93
N ARG A 13 0.30 8.51 14.32
CA ARG A 13 0.19 7.20 13.65
C ARG A 13 -0.05 6.10 14.65
N LEU A 14 -0.92 5.18 14.29
CA LEU A 14 -1.19 3.96 15.06
C LEU A 14 -1.14 2.77 14.12
N ASN A 15 -0.22 1.83 14.41
CA ASN A 15 -0.08 0.58 13.68
C ASN A 15 -0.68 -0.56 14.50
N LEU A 16 -1.68 -1.23 13.96
CA LEU A 16 -2.34 -2.38 14.58
C LEU A 16 -2.29 -3.57 13.63
N LYS A 17 -2.06 -4.77 14.18
CA LYS A 17 -2.17 -6.00 13.37
C LYS A 17 -3.62 -6.26 13.05
N THR A 18 -3.99 -6.31 11.77
CA THR A 18 -5.37 -6.44 11.28
C THR A 18 -6.13 -7.61 11.91
N LYS A 19 -5.48 -8.76 12.08
CA LYS A 19 -6.08 -9.96 12.68
C LYS A 19 -6.48 -9.81 14.16
N ASN A 20 -5.90 -8.84 14.87
CA ASN A 20 -6.13 -8.62 16.30
C ASN A 20 -7.12 -7.47 16.57
N ILE A 21 -7.62 -6.81 15.53
CA ILE A 21 -8.50 -5.63 15.71
C ILE A 21 -9.81 -6.04 16.36
N ASN A 22 -10.07 -5.43 17.50
CA ASN A 22 -11.34 -5.49 18.24
C ASN A 22 -11.59 -4.15 18.96
N ILE A 23 -12.80 -3.94 19.46
CA ILE A 23 -13.21 -2.67 20.09
C ILE A 23 -12.35 -2.34 21.32
N ASN A 24 -12.02 -3.33 22.16
CA ASN A 24 -11.22 -3.11 23.37
C ASN A 24 -9.79 -2.68 23.03
N LEU A 25 -9.17 -3.32 22.02
CA LEU A 25 -7.85 -2.92 21.52
C LEU A 25 -7.88 -1.48 20.99
N LEU A 26 -8.92 -1.10 20.24
CA LEU A 26 -9.09 0.26 19.73
C LEU A 26 -9.22 1.26 20.85
N LYS A 27 -10.10 1.02 21.85
CA LYS A 27 -10.25 1.88 23.04
C LYS A 27 -8.92 2.09 23.76
N LYS A 28 -8.19 0.99 24.06
CA LYS A 28 -6.89 1.05 24.74
C LYS A 28 -5.85 1.80 23.93
N SER A 29 -5.80 1.57 22.63
CA SER A 29 -4.80 2.18 21.73
C SER A 29 -5.07 3.67 21.51
N PHE A 30 -6.33 4.06 21.33
CA PHE A 30 -6.69 5.46 21.14
C PHE A 30 -6.57 6.30 22.42
N LYS A 31 -6.80 5.69 23.60
CA LYS A 31 -6.55 6.35 24.88
C LYS A 31 -5.07 6.72 25.04
N LYS A 32 -4.14 5.83 24.63
CA LYS A 32 -2.69 6.07 24.71
C LYS A 32 -2.22 7.28 23.88
N ILE A 33 -2.87 7.60 22.78
CA ILE A 33 -2.50 8.71 21.89
C ILE A 33 -3.39 9.95 22.09
N ASN A 34 -4.10 10.05 23.23
CA ASN A 34 -5.03 11.15 23.54
C ASN A 34 -6.05 11.44 22.41
N PHE A 35 -6.38 10.44 21.63
CA PHE A 35 -7.27 10.57 20.48
C PHE A 35 -8.68 11.01 20.86
N THR A 36 -9.11 10.69 22.06
CA THR A 36 -10.43 11.07 22.63
C THR A 36 -10.57 12.57 22.87
N LYS A 37 -9.46 13.31 22.97
CA LYS A 37 -9.47 14.78 23.17
C LYS A 37 -9.52 15.55 21.84
N VAL A 38 -9.41 14.87 20.71
CA VAL A 38 -9.37 15.50 19.39
C VAL A 38 -10.73 15.40 18.72
N GLN A 39 -11.28 16.53 18.32
CA GLN A 39 -12.50 16.54 17.52
C GLN A 39 -12.22 16.08 16.09
N ILE A 40 -12.69 14.89 15.75
CA ILE A 40 -12.53 14.30 14.41
C ILE A 40 -13.68 14.77 13.54
N LYS A 41 -13.37 15.42 12.43
CA LYS A 41 -14.36 15.90 11.48
C LYS A 41 -14.70 14.89 10.39
N LYS A 42 -13.72 14.12 9.90
CA LYS A 42 -13.88 13.16 8.80
C LYS A 42 -13.11 11.87 9.08
N CYS A 43 -13.71 10.73 8.75
CA CYS A 43 -13.05 9.44 8.82
C CYS A 43 -13.13 8.76 7.45
N LEU A 44 -11.99 8.50 6.82
CA LEU A 44 -11.90 7.87 5.51
C LEU A 44 -11.04 6.61 5.57
N PHE A 45 -11.53 5.54 4.96
CA PHE A 45 -10.88 4.24 4.93
C PHE A 45 -10.48 3.84 3.51
N SER A 46 -9.36 3.13 3.44
CA SER A 46 -9.02 2.24 2.34
C SER A 46 -8.87 0.84 2.91
N THR A 47 -9.71 -0.09 2.50
CA THR A 47 -9.68 -1.44 3.06
C THR A 47 -9.90 -2.52 2.01
N VAL A 48 -9.20 -3.64 2.22
CA VAL A 48 -9.37 -4.91 1.50
C VAL A 48 -9.79 -6.03 2.47
N VAL A 49 -10.06 -5.69 3.76
CA VAL A 49 -10.46 -6.63 4.82
C VAL A 49 -11.77 -6.20 5.44
N PRO A 50 -12.92 -6.65 4.90
CA PRO A 50 -14.26 -6.18 5.32
C PRO A 50 -14.56 -6.35 6.82
N LYS A 51 -14.09 -7.45 7.43
CA LYS A 51 -14.31 -7.72 8.86
C LYS A 51 -13.66 -6.65 9.75
N SER A 52 -12.39 -6.32 9.50
CA SER A 52 -11.67 -5.28 10.27
C SER A 52 -12.25 -3.90 10.04
N PHE A 53 -12.71 -3.62 8.81
CA PHE A 53 -13.40 -2.38 8.49
C PHE A 53 -14.67 -2.21 9.33
N LYS A 54 -15.54 -3.23 9.42
CA LYS A 54 -16.77 -3.17 10.23
C LYS A 54 -16.46 -2.80 11.67
N ILE A 55 -15.46 -3.41 12.30
CA ILE A 55 -15.09 -3.17 13.70
C ILE A 55 -14.64 -1.71 13.89
N ILE A 56 -13.76 -1.22 13.01
CA ILE A 56 -13.24 0.15 13.08
C ILE A 56 -14.38 1.15 12.83
N LYS A 57 -15.25 0.88 11.84
CA LYS A 57 -16.43 1.72 11.56
C LYS A 57 -17.33 1.85 12.77
N ILE A 58 -17.72 0.72 13.39
CA ILE A 58 -18.53 0.70 14.62
C ILE A 58 -17.87 1.53 15.73
N TYR A 59 -16.55 1.40 15.90
CA TYR A 59 -15.84 2.17 16.90
C TYR A 59 -15.97 3.68 16.68
N PHE A 60 -15.68 4.17 15.46
CA PHE A 60 -15.74 5.60 15.16
C PHE A 60 -17.18 6.15 15.19
N GLU A 61 -18.14 5.42 14.67
CA GLU A 61 -19.55 5.87 14.65
C GLU A 61 -20.18 5.86 16.05
N LYS A 62 -19.95 4.79 16.85
CA LYS A 62 -20.57 4.69 18.19
C LYS A 62 -19.84 5.46 19.30
N PHE A 63 -18.51 5.52 19.26
CA PHE A 63 -17.71 6.08 20.37
C PHE A 63 -17.07 7.43 20.05
N CYS A 64 -16.97 7.80 18.78
CA CYS A 64 -16.42 9.08 18.37
C CYS A 64 -17.45 9.99 17.70
N ASN A 65 -18.66 9.51 17.46
CA ASN A 65 -19.74 10.20 16.72
C ASN A 65 -19.27 10.76 15.35
N VAL A 66 -18.48 9.96 14.61
CA VAL A 66 -17.90 10.34 13.32
C VAL A 66 -18.33 9.37 12.23
N LYS A 67 -19.02 9.87 11.21
CA LYS A 67 -19.38 9.09 10.04
C LYS A 67 -18.15 8.63 9.28
N CYS A 68 -18.13 7.35 8.93
CA CYS A 68 -17.03 6.69 8.24
C CYS A 68 -17.33 6.51 6.75
N PHE A 69 -16.37 6.86 5.93
CA PHE A 69 -16.46 6.73 4.47
C PHE A 69 -15.42 5.73 3.97
N GLU A 70 -15.81 4.91 3.01
CA GLU A 70 -14.88 4.03 2.29
C GLU A 70 -14.50 4.70 0.96
N LEU A 71 -13.21 4.70 0.65
CA LEU A 71 -12.65 5.39 -0.51
C LEU A 71 -13.37 5.06 -1.82
N LYS A 72 -13.66 3.78 -2.05
CA LYS A 72 -14.30 3.33 -3.31
C LYS A 72 -15.72 3.85 -3.49
N ASN A 73 -16.39 4.26 -2.41
CA ASN A 73 -17.76 4.79 -2.44
C ASN A 73 -17.80 6.30 -2.72
N LEU A 74 -16.64 6.95 -2.77
CA LEU A 74 -16.57 8.38 -3.11
C LEU A 74 -16.65 8.60 -4.64
N PRO A 75 -17.10 9.79 -5.09
CA PRO A 75 -17.15 10.17 -6.51
C PRO A 75 -15.73 10.46 -7.05
N LEU A 76 -14.91 9.41 -7.18
CA LEU A 76 -13.49 9.50 -7.54
C LEU A 76 -13.23 10.04 -8.95
N ASN A 77 -14.24 10.04 -9.83
CA ASN A 77 -14.17 10.57 -11.18
C ASN A 77 -13.76 12.05 -11.24
N HIS A 78 -14.00 12.81 -10.16
CA HIS A 78 -13.49 14.18 -10.02
C HIS A 78 -11.98 14.30 -9.81
N LEU A 79 -11.31 13.21 -9.46
CA LEU A 79 -9.86 13.21 -9.20
C LEU A 79 -9.08 12.33 -10.18
N ILE A 80 -9.63 11.17 -10.52
CA ILE A 80 -8.95 10.15 -11.30
C ILE A 80 -9.93 9.41 -12.22
N LYS A 81 -9.55 9.24 -13.49
CA LYS A 81 -10.26 8.36 -14.42
C LYS A 81 -9.74 6.95 -14.24
N ILE A 82 -10.65 5.98 -14.03
CA ILE A 82 -10.30 4.55 -13.87
C ILE A 82 -10.79 3.81 -15.11
N LYS A 83 -9.86 3.25 -15.90
CA LYS A 83 -10.17 2.54 -17.17
C LYS A 83 -10.53 1.07 -16.98
N VAL A 84 -10.34 0.53 -15.81
CA VAL A 84 -10.62 -0.87 -15.48
C VAL A 84 -11.88 -0.99 -14.62
N ASN A 85 -12.36 -2.21 -14.40
CA ASN A 85 -13.51 -2.43 -13.52
C ASN A 85 -13.19 -1.98 -12.08
N LYS A 86 -13.71 -0.81 -11.68
CA LYS A 86 -13.50 -0.22 -10.35
C LYS A 86 -13.85 -1.19 -9.21
N LYS A 87 -14.83 -2.08 -9.39
CA LYS A 87 -15.25 -3.04 -8.36
C LYS A 87 -14.15 -4.06 -8.05
N GLN A 88 -13.32 -4.41 -9.04
CA GLN A 88 -12.24 -5.40 -8.92
C GLN A 88 -10.91 -4.80 -8.44
N VAL A 89 -10.73 -3.49 -8.52
CA VAL A 89 -9.50 -2.84 -8.03
C VAL A 89 -9.53 -2.74 -6.50
N GLY A 90 -8.47 -3.13 -5.82
CA GLY A 90 -8.30 -2.93 -4.38
C GLY A 90 -8.36 -1.44 -4.00
N SER A 91 -8.97 -1.13 -2.87
CA SER A 91 -9.08 0.25 -2.38
C SER A 91 -7.71 0.87 -2.09
N ASP A 92 -6.75 0.07 -1.62
CA ASP A 92 -5.36 0.44 -1.40
C ASP A 92 -4.65 0.87 -2.69
N ARG A 93 -4.86 0.14 -3.79
CA ARG A 93 -4.29 0.47 -5.11
C ARG A 93 -4.84 1.81 -5.63
N ILE A 94 -6.13 2.06 -5.45
CA ILE A 94 -6.74 3.35 -5.79
C ILE A 94 -6.15 4.46 -4.90
N ALA A 95 -6.01 4.23 -3.59
CA ALA A 95 -5.40 5.19 -2.69
C ALA A 95 -3.94 5.50 -3.09
N ASN A 96 -3.15 4.49 -3.44
CA ASN A 96 -1.78 4.67 -3.93
C ASN A 96 -1.75 5.53 -5.20
N ALA A 97 -2.67 5.28 -6.13
CA ALA A 97 -2.81 6.06 -7.36
C ALA A 97 -3.13 7.53 -7.08
N LEU A 98 -4.10 7.79 -6.19
CA LEU A 98 -4.43 9.15 -5.77
C LEU A 98 -3.26 9.87 -5.10
N GLY A 99 -2.39 9.13 -4.41
CA GLY A 99 -1.21 9.68 -3.71
C GLY A 99 -0.17 10.33 -4.62
N VAL A 100 -0.16 10.01 -5.91
CA VAL A 100 0.81 10.51 -6.90
C VAL A 100 0.21 11.31 -8.05
N LEU A 101 -1.09 11.57 -8.05
CA LEU A 101 -1.75 12.25 -9.16
C LEU A 101 -1.00 13.50 -9.63
N ASN A 102 -0.76 13.55 -10.95
CA ASN A 102 -0.14 14.68 -11.64
C ASN A 102 -0.45 14.61 -13.13
N GLU A 103 -1.07 15.62 -13.68
CA GLU A 103 -1.54 15.65 -15.07
C GLU A 103 -0.41 15.58 -16.11
N LYS A 104 0.81 15.97 -15.72
CA LYS A 104 1.95 16.03 -16.62
C LYS A 104 2.87 14.81 -16.53
N LYS A 105 2.60 13.85 -15.63
CA LYS A 105 3.54 12.74 -15.34
C LYS A 105 2.83 11.39 -15.36
N ASN A 106 3.60 10.37 -15.76
CA ASN A 106 3.18 8.98 -15.68
C ASN A 106 3.90 8.30 -14.51
N TYR A 107 3.23 7.35 -13.87
CA TYR A 107 3.77 6.64 -12.72
C TYR A 107 3.54 5.14 -12.84
N ILE A 108 4.54 4.36 -12.45
CA ILE A 108 4.37 2.98 -12.02
C ILE A 108 4.54 2.99 -10.50
N ILE A 109 3.53 2.51 -9.79
CA ILE A 109 3.56 2.40 -8.34
C ILE A 109 3.76 0.93 -8.01
N LEU A 110 4.88 0.61 -7.38
CA LEU A 110 5.21 -0.72 -6.91
C LEU A 110 4.97 -0.79 -5.40
N ASP A 111 4.05 -1.65 -4.96
CA ASP A 111 3.73 -1.85 -3.55
C ASP A 111 4.13 -3.25 -3.09
N PHE A 112 5.02 -3.33 -2.10
CA PHE A 112 5.47 -4.55 -1.44
C PHE A 112 4.56 -4.90 -0.26
N GLY A 113 3.33 -5.30 -0.54
CA GLY A 113 2.34 -5.75 0.43
C GLY A 113 2.25 -7.27 0.57
N THR A 114 1.05 -7.79 0.86
CA THR A 114 0.73 -9.22 0.81
C THR A 114 0.92 -9.78 -0.59
N ALA A 115 0.52 -9.03 -1.61
CA ALA A 115 0.95 -9.18 -2.99
C ALA A 115 1.97 -8.11 -3.34
N THR A 116 2.76 -8.32 -4.40
CA THR A 116 3.58 -7.30 -5.03
C THR A 116 2.79 -6.73 -6.20
N THR A 117 2.33 -5.49 -6.11
CA THR A 117 1.48 -4.88 -7.15
C THR A 117 2.22 -3.79 -7.91
N PHE A 118 1.90 -3.67 -9.21
CA PHE A 118 2.39 -2.63 -10.10
C PHE A 118 1.18 -1.87 -10.64
N ASP A 119 0.96 -0.66 -10.19
CA ASP A 119 -0.15 0.18 -10.64
C ASP A 119 0.33 1.18 -11.68
N VAL A 120 -0.35 1.23 -12.83
CA VAL A 120 0.04 2.05 -13.97
C VAL A 120 -0.87 3.27 -14.08
N LEU A 121 -0.26 4.45 -13.90
CA LEU A 121 -0.92 5.74 -14.14
C LEU A 121 -0.27 6.45 -15.32
N ILE A 122 -1.10 6.84 -16.27
CA ILE A 122 -0.70 7.74 -17.36
C ILE A 122 -1.46 9.04 -17.15
N LYS A 123 -0.73 10.08 -16.75
CA LYS A 123 -1.31 11.34 -16.25
C LYS A 123 -2.23 11.05 -15.06
N ASN A 124 -3.49 11.49 -15.09
CA ASN A 124 -4.51 11.22 -14.06
C ASN A 124 -5.44 10.05 -14.41
N VAL A 125 -4.98 9.13 -15.27
CA VAL A 125 -5.76 7.96 -15.68
C VAL A 125 -5.11 6.70 -15.11
N TYR A 126 -5.87 5.94 -14.33
CA TYR A 126 -5.48 4.61 -13.86
C TYR A 126 -5.77 3.57 -14.95
N HIS A 127 -4.72 2.94 -15.46
CA HIS A 127 -4.80 1.98 -16.56
C HIS A 127 -4.88 0.52 -16.10
N GLY A 128 -4.82 0.26 -14.80
CA GLY A 128 -4.71 -1.08 -14.25
C GLY A 128 -3.29 -1.38 -13.76
N GLY A 129 -2.85 -2.61 -13.91
CA GLY A 129 -1.50 -2.99 -13.51
C GLY A 129 -1.31 -4.49 -13.36
N VAL A 130 -0.22 -4.89 -12.72
CA VAL A 130 0.17 -6.29 -12.53
C VAL A 130 0.10 -6.65 -11.05
N ILE A 131 -0.26 -7.89 -10.74
CA ILE A 131 -0.25 -8.46 -9.40
C ILE A 131 0.64 -9.69 -9.44
N ALA A 132 1.71 -9.66 -8.68
CA ALA A 132 2.63 -10.77 -8.48
C ALA A 132 2.57 -11.26 -7.02
N PRO A 133 3.05 -12.47 -6.73
CA PRO A 133 3.14 -12.93 -5.35
C PRO A 133 3.93 -11.97 -4.47
N GLY A 134 3.50 -11.79 -3.22
CA GLY A 134 4.23 -10.93 -2.28
C GLY A 134 5.50 -11.62 -1.79
N VAL A 135 6.59 -10.85 -1.68
CA VAL A 135 7.92 -11.36 -1.27
C VAL A 135 7.87 -12.20 0.01
N ASN A 136 7.25 -11.63 1.06
CA ASN A 136 7.15 -12.30 2.35
C ASN A 136 6.22 -13.52 2.33
N LEU A 137 5.12 -13.42 1.56
CA LEU A 137 4.19 -14.53 1.40
C LEU A 137 4.88 -15.71 0.73
N SER A 138 5.57 -15.47 -0.39
CA SER A 138 6.30 -16.51 -1.12
C SER A 138 7.40 -17.15 -0.28
N LEU A 139 8.19 -16.34 0.44
CA LEU A 139 9.25 -16.85 1.33
C LEU A 139 8.66 -17.72 2.44
N LYS A 140 7.62 -17.26 3.12
CA LYS A 140 6.96 -18.03 4.19
C LYS A 140 6.34 -19.32 3.65
N THR A 141 5.74 -19.29 2.45
CA THR A 141 5.16 -20.47 1.83
C THR A 141 6.27 -21.50 1.52
N LEU A 142 7.41 -21.06 0.98
CA LEU A 142 8.55 -21.93 0.73
C LEU A 142 9.07 -22.58 2.03
N ILE A 143 9.30 -21.76 3.06
CA ILE A 143 9.77 -22.25 4.38
C ILE A 143 8.80 -23.26 5.00
N ASN A 144 7.49 -23.02 4.88
CA ASN A 144 6.48 -23.89 5.47
C ASN A 144 6.24 -25.19 4.69
N ARG A 145 6.63 -25.24 3.42
CA ARG A 145 6.40 -26.41 2.55
C ARG A 145 7.67 -27.26 2.32
N ALA A 146 8.84 -26.69 2.53
CA ALA A 146 10.12 -27.37 2.31
C ALA A 146 10.77 -27.69 3.66
N SER A 147 10.74 -28.96 4.07
CA SER A 147 11.20 -29.43 5.39
C SER A 147 12.66 -29.11 5.71
N LEU A 148 13.52 -29.04 4.70
CA LEU A 148 14.96 -28.76 4.85
C LEU A 148 15.31 -27.26 4.83
N ILE A 149 14.35 -26.37 4.62
CA ILE A 149 14.60 -24.93 4.63
C ILE A 149 14.29 -24.37 6.01
N PRO A 150 15.31 -23.88 6.73
CA PRO A 150 15.11 -23.31 8.06
C PRO A 150 14.37 -21.97 8.00
N LYS A 151 13.77 -21.56 9.11
CA LYS A 151 13.20 -20.22 9.25
C LYS A 151 14.29 -19.17 9.05
N LEU A 152 14.04 -18.22 8.16
CA LEU A 152 14.97 -17.15 7.82
C LEU A 152 14.24 -15.87 7.44
N ASP A 153 14.92 -14.74 7.62
CA ASP A 153 14.47 -13.44 7.14
C ASP A 153 15.18 -13.09 5.84
N LEU A 154 14.45 -12.41 4.94
CA LEU A 154 15.01 -11.88 3.71
C LEU A 154 15.94 -10.70 4.02
N LYS A 155 17.18 -10.80 3.53
CA LYS A 155 18.20 -9.75 3.63
C LYS A 155 18.80 -9.53 2.24
N LYS A 156 19.35 -8.33 2.02
CA LYS A 156 20.16 -8.06 0.84
C LYS A 156 21.37 -8.98 0.80
N THR A 157 21.70 -9.47 -0.38
CA THR A 157 22.94 -10.23 -0.63
C THR A 157 23.67 -9.63 -1.83
N ASN A 158 25.00 -9.68 -1.78
CA ASN A 158 25.87 -9.25 -2.88
C ASN A 158 26.33 -10.45 -3.73
N LYS A 159 26.25 -11.68 -3.20
CA LYS A 159 26.62 -12.90 -3.92
C LYS A 159 25.36 -13.55 -4.50
N VAL A 160 25.45 -14.03 -5.73
CA VAL A 160 24.36 -14.76 -6.39
C VAL A 160 24.40 -16.22 -5.99
N VAL A 161 25.57 -16.85 -5.99
CA VAL A 161 25.71 -18.25 -5.57
C VAL A 161 25.80 -18.32 -4.05
N GLY A 162 24.82 -19.00 -3.44
CA GLY A 162 24.81 -19.26 -1.99
C GLY A 162 25.64 -20.50 -1.64
N LEU A 163 26.38 -20.43 -0.53
CA LEU A 163 27.25 -21.52 -0.06
C LEU A 163 26.55 -22.46 0.96
N ASN A 164 25.33 -22.15 1.33
CA ASN A 164 24.47 -22.97 2.20
C ASN A 164 23.01 -22.65 1.90
N THR A 165 22.09 -23.47 2.41
CA THR A 165 20.64 -23.34 2.16
C THR A 165 20.11 -21.92 2.46
N VAL A 166 20.51 -21.31 3.58
CA VAL A 166 20.05 -19.99 3.99
C VAL A 166 20.49 -18.91 2.98
N SER A 167 21.79 -18.92 2.61
CA SER A 167 22.32 -17.95 1.64
C SER A 167 21.76 -18.18 0.23
N ALA A 168 21.56 -19.43 -0.17
CA ALA A 168 20.95 -19.77 -1.46
C ALA A 168 19.50 -19.29 -1.54
N VAL A 169 18.67 -19.53 -0.52
CA VAL A 169 17.28 -19.03 -0.47
C VAL A 169 17.25 -17.50 -0.47
N ARG A 170 18.08 -16.84 0.34
CA ARG A 170 18.18 -15.37 0.35
C ARG A 170 18.54 -14.81 -1.03
N SER A 171 19.50 -15.42 -1.68
CA SER A 171 19.95 -15.03 -3.01
C SER A 171 18.83 -15.18 -4.05
N GLY A 172 18.18 -16.34 -4.09
CA GLY A 172 17.07 -16.61 -5.01
C GLY A 172 15.94 -15.61 -4.85
N PHE A 173 15.53 -15.32 -3.60
CA PHE A 173 14.49 -14.28 -3.35
C PHE A 173 14.95 -12.88 -3.69
N PHE A 174 16.16 -12.48 -3.29
CA PHE A 174 16.63 -11.12 -3.53
C PHE A 174 16.83 -10.85 -5.03
N TRP A 175 17.62 -11.65 -5.72
CA TRP A 175 17.90 -11.47 -7.14
C TRP A 175 16.71 -11.85 -8.03
N GLY A 176 15.95 -12.88 -7.65
CA GLY A 176 14.73 -13.27 -8.37
C GLY A 176 13.68 -12.16 -8.37
N TYR A 177 13.41 -11.53 -7.22
CA TYR A 177 12.48 -10.38 -7.17
C TYR A 177 13.04 -9.13 -7.85
N ASN A 178 14.36 -8.86 -7.81
CA ASN A 178 14.95 -7.79 -8.62
C ASN A 178 14.69 -8.02 -10.11
N GLY A 179 14.95 -9.23 -10.61
CA GLY A 179 14.70 -9.59 -12.01
C GLY A 179 13.22 -9.49 -12.39
N LEU A 180 12.32 -10.01 -11.55
CA LEU A 180 10.87 -9.90 -11.74
C LEU A 180 10.43 -8.44 -11.84
N ILE A 181 10.88 -7.59 -10.92
CA ILE A 181 10.47 -6.18 -10.88
C ILE A 181 10.99 -5.43 -12.10
N ASP A 182 12.29 -5.55 -12.41
CA ASP A 182 12.89 -4.85 -13.53
C ASP A 182 12.28 -5.30 -14.87
N ASN A 183 11.99 -6.60 -15.02
CA ASN A 183 11.34 -7.12 -16.22
C ASN A 183 9.92 -6.60 -16.37
N ILE A 184 9.08 -6.64 -15.32
CA ILE A 184 7.70 -6.13 -15.38
C ILE A 184 7.70 -4.63 -15.70
N ILE A 185 8.56 -3.83 -15.07
CA ILE A 185 8.69 -2.41 -15.37
C ILE A 185 9.07 -2.19 -16.84
N SER A 186 10.01 -2.98 -17.36
CA SER A 186 10.45 -2.91 -18.77
C SER A 186 9.29 -3.25 -19.73
N LEU A 187 8.54 -4.31 -19.44
CA LEU A 187 7.38 -4.72 -20.24
C LEU A 187 6.28 -3.67 -20.24
N ILE A 188 5.95 -3.07 -19.08
CA ILE A 188 4.98 -1.97 -19.00
C ILE A 188 5.42 -0.78 -19.87
N LYS A 189 6.71 -0.40 -19.82
CA LYS A 189 7.24 0.69 -20.65
C LYS A 189 7.16 0.36 -22.13
N LYS A 190 7.50 -0.88 -22.51
CA LYS A 190 7.45 -1.37 -23.91
C LYS A 190 6.01 -1.37 -24.44
N GLU A 191 5.05 -1.93 -23.69
CA GLU A 191 3.64 -2.01 -24.06
C GLU A 191 3.00 -0.62 -24.21
N THR A 192 3.23 0.24 -23.24
CA THR A 192 2.58 1.57 -23.21
C THR A 192 3.30 2.60 -24.07
N LYS A 193 4.53 2.35 -24.49
CA LYS A 193 5.42 3.30 -25.22
C LYS A 193 5.55 4.64 -24.47
N LYS A 194 5.58 4.61 -23.13
CA LYS A 194 5.66 5.81 -22.26
C LYS A 194 6.84 5.71 -21.30
N SER A 195 7.32 6.89 -20.90
CA SER A 195 8.24 7.02 -19.78
C SER A 195 7.48 7.15 -18.45
N PHE A 196 8.03 6.61 -17.38
CA PHE A 196 7.40 6.60 -16.06
C PHE A 196 8.35 7.01 -14.95
N LYS A 197 7.84 7.72 -13.95
CA LYS A 197 8.44 7.81 -12.63
C LYS A 197 8.02 6.59 -11.82
N ILE A 198 8.98 5.90 -11.22
CA ILE A 198 8.70 4.70 -10.45
C ILE A 198 8.68 5.05 -8.97
N ILE A 199 7.55 4.82 -8.33
CA ILE A 199 7.36 5.02 -6.89
C ILE A 199 7.28 3.65 -6.25
N ILE A 200 8.03 3.43 -5.19
CA ILE A 200 7.98 2.19 -4.43
C ILE A 200 7.50 2.44 -3.00
N THR A 201 6.66 1.54 -2.51
CA THR A 201 6.09 1.57 -1.16
C THR A 201 6.02 0.17 -0.56
N GLY A 202 5.47 0.03 0.64
CA GLY A 202 5.34 -1.25 1.33
C GLY A 202 6.58 -1.65 2.12
N GLY A 203 6.46 -2.77 2.83
CA GLY A 203 7.43 -3.19 3.85
C GLY A 203 8.82 -3.50 3.34
N PHE A 204 8.95 -4.02 2.11
CA PHE A 204 10.23 -4.40 1.50
C PHE A 204 10.83 -3.34 0.58
N SER A 205 10.20 -2.17 0.46
CA SER A 205 10.69 -1.08 -0.40
C SER A 205 12.14 -0.68 -0.11
N HIS A 206 12.56 -0.71 1.17
CA HIS A 206 13.92 -0.38 1.59
C HIS A 206 14.96 -1.39 1.10
N LEU A 207 14.59 -2.67 0.95
CA LEU A 207 15.49 -3.74 0.54
C LEU A 207 15.85 -3.64 -0.94
N PHE A 208 14.87 -3.29 -1.79
CA PHE A 208 15.02 -3.28 -3.25
C PHE A 208 15.41 -1.93 -3.84
N LYS A 209 15.22 -0.82 -3.12
CA LYS A 209 15.36 0.54 -3.68
C LYS A 209 16.69 0.83 -4.40
N ASN A 210 17.78 0.23 -3.95
CA ASN A 210 19.13 0.48 -4.48
C ASN A 210 19.65 -0.64 -5.40
N SER A 211 18.87 -1.68 -5.67
CA SER A 211 19.27 -2.83 -6.48
C SER A 211 18.51 -2.93 -7.80
N LEU A 212 17.45 -2.15 -7.97
CA LEU A 212 16.70 -2.07 -9.21
C LEU A 212 17.47 -1.26 -10.27
N LYS A 213 17.40 -1.69 -11.53
CA LYS A 213 17.99 -0.97 -12.69
C LYS A 213 17.31 0.39 -12.90
N SER A 214 16.02 0.48 -12.67
CA SER A 214 15.26 1.72 -12.81
C SER A 214 15.45 2.63 -11.60
N LYS A 215 15.62 3.95 -11.83
CA LYS A 215 15.62 4.94 -10.75
C LYS A 215 14.24 4.96 -10.06
N VAL A 216 14.19 4.67 -8.79
CA VAL A 216 12.98 4.60 -7.99
C VAL A 216 12.96 5.64 -6.88
N LYS A 217 11.75 6.09 -6.48
CA LYS A 217 11.54 6.96 -5.32
C LYS A 217 10.71 6.21 -4.29
N VAL A 218 11.18 6.13 -3.04
CA VAL A 218 10.41 5.55 -1.93
C VAL A 218 9.39 6.58 -1.44
N ASN A 219 8.13 6.16 -1.31
CA ASN A 219 7.08 6.93 -0.65
C ASN A 219 6.28 6.01 0.28
N ARG A 220 6.62 6.01 1.56
CA ARG A 220 5.96 5.18 2.58
C ARG A 220 4.52 5.61 2.90
N ASP A 221 4.20 6.86 2.62
CA ASP A 221 2.91 7.48 2.97
C ASP A 221 1.96 7.63 1.78
N ILE A 222 2.30 6.99 0.66
CA ILE A 222 1.56 7.16 -0.60
C ILE A 222 0.06 6.89 -0.43
N THR A 223 -0.30 5.81 0.25
CA THR A 223 -1.70 5.42 0.54
C THR A 223 -2.41 6.49 1.37
N ILE A 224 -1.75 6.97 2.44
CA ILE A 224 -2.32 8.01 3.30
C ILE A 224 -2.43 9.34 2.56
N ASN A 225 -1.44 9.70 1.74
CA ASN A 225 -1.49 10.90 0.90
C ASN A 225 -2.67 10.85 -0.09
N GLY A 226 -2.95 9.67 -0.64
CA GLY A 226 -4.12 9.46 -1.49
C GLY A 226 -5.44 9.61 -0.74
N LEU A 227 -5.53 9.06 0.47
CA LEU A 227 -6.70 9.25 1.33
C LEU A 227 -6.88 10.72 1.71
N ILE A 228 -5.82 11.43 2.10
CA ILE A 228 -5.87 12.87 2.39
C ILE A 228 -6.44 13.64 1.19
N ARG A 229 -5.96 13.35 -0.01
CA ARG A 229 -6.45 13.99 -1.24
C ARG A 229 -7.94 13.71 -1.48
N ALA A 230 -8.38 12.48 -1.23
CA ALA A 230 -9.77 12.07 -1.39
C ALA A 230 -10.72 12.65 -0.31
N THR A 231 -10.21 13.10 0.86
CA THR A 231 -11.09 13.70 1.89
C THR A 231 -11.82 14.96 1.40
N ASN A 232 -11.28 15.64 0.39
CA ASN A 232 -11.93 16.82 -0.21
C ASN A 232 -13.24 16.47 -0.95
N LEU A 233 -13.45 15.19 -1.31
CA LEU A 233 -14.70 14.71 -1.91
C LEU A 233 -15.80 14.43 -0.89
N ILE A 234 -15.49 14.41 0.40
CA ILE A 234 -16.47 14.19 1.46
C ILE A 234 -17.18 15.53 1.71
N LYS A 235 -18.41 15.64 1.21
CA LYS A 235 -19.30 16.76 1.54
C LYS A 235 -19.94 16.50 2.90
N TYR A 236 -20.04 17.54 3.73
CA TYR A 236 -20.91 17.49 4.90
C TYR A 236 -22.35 17.72 4.41
N ASN A 237 -23.25 16.77 4.66
CA ASN A 237 -24.64 17.14 4.75
C ASN A 237 -24.76 17.98 6.02
N LYS A 238 -25.01 19.27 5.83
CA LYS A 238 -25.40 20.16 6.91
C LYS A 238 -26.68 19.66 7.54
#